data_4cd568dc036d3d1a26e87001505c742a
#
_entry.id   4cd568dc036d3d1a26e87001505c742a
#
_cell.length_a   1.000
_cell.length_b   1.000
_cell.length_c   1.000
_cell.angle_alpha   90.00
_cell.angle_beta   90.00
_cell.angle_gamma   90.00
#
_symmetry.space_group_name_H-M   'P 1'
#
loop_
_entity.id
_entity.type
_entity.pdbx_description
1 polymer ?
#
loop_
_entity_poly.entity_id
_entity_poly.type
_entity_poly.pdbx_seq_one_letter_code
_entity_poly.pdbx_strand_id
1 'polypeptide(L)'
;GYIRINRFGATTAEEFLKAMKELQSKGMKDLILDLQGNGGGYLNAAIDLANEFLGEKELIVYTEGRTAQRSEFFAKGTGNFRKGRLVVLVDEYSASASEIVTGAIQDWDRGVVVGRRSFGKGLVQRPIDLPDGSMIRLTIARYYTPAGRCIQKPYDSTADTKLSGRNSDSENNQKKYNQDLIDRFNRGELMNADLSLIHIS
;
A
#
# COMPACT_ATOMS: atom_id res chain seq x y z
N GLY A 1 -15.91 -13.81 3.53
CA GLY A 1 -15.10 -13.52 4.73
C GLY A 1 -14.75 -12.06 4.83
N TYR A 2 -14.40 -11.65 6.02
CA TYR A 2 -13.86 -10.31 6.32
C TYR A 2 -12.67 -10.45 7.24
N ILE A 3 -11.54 -9.88 6.81
CA ILE A 3 -10.30 -9.83 7.62
C ILE A 3 -9.80 -8.41 7.61
N ARG A 4 -9.60 -7.84 8.81
CA ARG A 4 -8.98 -6.53 8.98
C ARG A 4 -7.55 -6.69 9.48
N ILE A 5 -6.62 -5.97 8.85
CA ILE A 5 -5.22 -5.90 9.26
C ILE A 5 -4.93 -4.49 9.71
N ASN A 6 -4.66 -4.31 10.99
CA ASN A 6 -4.41 -2.97 11.56
C ASN A 6 -2.97 -2.50 11.33
N ARG A 7 -2.01 -3.43 11.19
CA ARG A 7 -0.60 -3.16 10.98
C ARG A 7 0.12 -4.37 10.39
N PHE A 8 1.14 -4.14 9.60
CA PHE A 8 2.03 -5.20 9.09
C PHE A 8 3.17 -5.47 10.09
N GLY A 9 2.93 -6.40 11.00
CA GLY A 9 3.89 -6.92 11.99
C GLY A 9 4.58 -8.20 11.53
N ALA A 10 5.47 -8.73 12.37
CA ALA A 10 6.19 -9.98 12.09
C ALA A 10 5.26 -11.21 12.02
N THR A 11 4.15 -11.19 12.75
CA THR A 11 3.18 -12.31 12.85
C THR A 11 1.99 -12.17 11.89
N THR A 12 1.90 -11.07 11.14
CA THR A 12 0.71 -10.76 10.31
C THR A 12 0.37 -11.86 9.31
N ALA A 13 1.37 -12.43 8.64
CA ALA A 13 1.13 -13.50 7.66
C ALA A 13 0.58 -14.76 8.34
N GLU A 14 1.12 -15.14 9.49
CA GLU A 14 0.65 -16.30 10.27
C GLU A 14 -0.77 -16.09 10.78
N GLU A 15 -1.07 -14.93 11.36
CA GLU A 15 -2.39 -14.57 11.86
C GLU A 15 -3.43 -14.54 10.73
N PHE A 16 -3.05 -13.98 9.58
CA PHE A 16 -3.89 -13.96 8.38
C PHE A 16 -4.21 -15.39 7.91
N LEU A 17 -3.20 -16.26 7.80
CA LEU A 17 -3.40 -17.65 7.39
C LEU A 17 -4.29 -18.43 8.35
N LYS A 18 -4.16 -18.19 9.66
CA LYS A 18 -5.04 -18.79 10.67
C LYS A 18 -6.49 -18.35 10.49
N ALA A 19 -6.72 -17.04 10.32
CA ALA A 19 -8.05 -16.47 10.07
C ALA A 19 -8.65 -17.00 8.76
N MET A 20 -7.84 -17.09 7.70
CA MET A 20 -8.26 -17.65 6.41
C MET A 20 -8.73 -19.10 6.53
N LYS A 21 -7.96 -19.95 7.20
CA LYS A 21 -8.33 -21.37 7.42
C LYS A 21 -9.65 -21.49 8.20
N GLU A 22 -9.83 -20.67 9.21
CA GLU A 22 -11.07 -20.65 9.98
C GLU A 22 -12.28 -20.23 9.12
N LEU A 23 -12.13 -19.17 8.33
CA LEU A 23 -13.20 -18.70 7.45
C LEU A 23 -13.50 -19.72 6.34
N GLN A 24 -12.49 -20.35 5.77
CA GLN A 24 -12.67 -21.40 4.74
C GLN A 24 -13.39 -22.62 5.32
N SER A 25 -13.09 -23.03 6.55
CA SER A 25 -13.81 -24.15 7.22
C SER A 25 -15.29 -23.84 7.46
N LYS A 26 -15.66 -22.56 7.52
CA LYS A 26 -17.05 -22.08 7.60
C LYS A 26 -17.69 -21.82 6.23
N GLY A 27 -17.04 -22.24 5.14
CA GLY A 27 -17.57 -22.15 3.78
C GLY A 27 -17.32 -20.81 3.07
N MET A 28 -16.34 -20.01 3.52
CA MET A 28 -15.97 -18.76 2.84
C MET A 28 -15.55 -19.02 1.38
N LYS A 29 -16.11 -18.26 0.45
CA LYS A 29 -15.75 -18.25 -0.98
C LYS A 29 -15.12 -16.96 -1.42
N ASP A 30 -15.51 -15.84 -0.81
CA ASP A 30 -15.11 -14.50 -1.17
C ASP A 30 -14.56 -13.78 0.07
N LEU A 31 -13.61 -12.85 -0.13
CA LEU A 31 -12.91 -12.16 0.95
C LEU A 31 -12.97 -10.64 0.77
N ILE A 32 -13.26 -9.95 1.87
CA ILE A 32 -13.00 -8.53 2.05
C ILE A 32 -11.75 -8.41 2.94
N LEU A 33 -10.69 -7.83 2.39
CA LEU A 33 -9.48 -7.47 3.11
C LEU A 33 -9.54 -5.99 3.46
N ASP A 34 -9.62 -5.67 4.74
CA ASP A 34 -9.71 -4.29 5.21
C ASP A 34 -8.34 -3.78 5.68
N LEU A 35 -7.82 -2.80 4.95
CA LEU A 35 -6.57 -2.08 5.23
C LEU A 35 -6.81 -0.61 5.61
N GLN A 36 -8.05 -0.22 5.90
CA GLN A 36 -8.37 1.15 6.32
C GLN A 36 -7.69 1.49 7.66
N GLY A 37 -7.09 2.66 7.73
CA GLY A 37 -6.31 3.09 8.89
C GLY A 37 -4.95 2.41 9.07
N ASN A 38 -4.54 1.52 8.15
CA ASN A 38 -3.31 0.76 8.25
C ASN A 38 -2.12 1.53 7.66
N GLY A 39 -1.30 2.14 8.49
CA GLY A 39 -0.09 2.89 8.12
C GLY A 39 1.08 2.03 7.60
N GLY A 40 0.89 0.72 7.37
CA GLY A 40 1.91 -0.19 6.87
C GLY A 40 2.68 -0.93 7.96
N GLY A 41 3.95 -1.21 7.70
CA GLY A 41 4.84 -1.95 8.58
C GLY A 41 5.95 -2.65 7.81
N TYR A 42 6.24 -3.91 8.13
CA TYR A 42 7.33 -4.65 7.50
C TYR A 42 7.04 -5.01 6.04
N LEU A 43 8.04 -4.76 5.17
CA LEU A 43 8.00 -5.14 3.76
C LEU A 43 7.75 -6.64 3.55
N ASN A 44 8.47 -7.47 4.29
CA ASN A 44 8.31 -8.92 4.16
C ASN A 44 6.88 -9.39 4.49
N ALA A 45 6.25 -8.80 5.50
CA ALA A 45 4.86 -9.10 5.82
C ALA A 45 3.88 -8.71 4.70
N ALA A 46 4.16 -7.62 3.98
CA ALA A 46 3.39 -7.25 2.79
C ALA A 46 3.60 -8.22 1.64
N ILE A 47 4.85 -8.64 1.40
CA ILE A 47 5.19 -9.62 0.36
C ILE A 47 4.52 -10.97 0.65
N ASP A 48 4.62 -11.45 1.89
CA ASP A 48 4.01 -12.71 2.31
C ASP A 48 2.48 -12.67 2.19
N LEU A 49 1.86 -11.55 2.57
CA LEU A 49 0.42 -11.38 2.40
C LEU A 49 0.01 -11.31 0.93
N ALA A 50 0.72 -10.55 0.09
CA ALA A 50 0.43 -10.45 -1.34
C ALA A 50 0.56 -11.81 -2.03
N ASN A 51 1.54 -12.63 -1.60
CA ASN A 51 1.73 -13.99 -2.11
C ASN A 51 0.50 -14.89 -1.92
N GLU A 52 -0.34 -14.62 -0.91
CA GLU A 52 -1.57 -15.41 -0.68
C GLU A 52 -2.61 -15.22 -1.79
N PHE A 53 -2.52 -14.14 -2.55
CA PHE A 53 -3.48 -13.76 -3.59
C PHE A 53 -2.96 -13.95 -5.01
N LEU A 54 -1.65 -13.91 -5.22
CA LEU A 54 -1.02 -13.81 -6.54
C LEU A 54 -0.50 -15.16 -7.05
N GLY A 55 -0.37 -15.25 -8.37
CA GLY A 55 0.18 -16.39 -9.07
C GLY A 55 1.72 -16.48 -8.99
N GLU A 56 2.27 -17.61 -9.43
CA GLU A 56 3.73 -17.80 -9.48
C GLU A 56 4.37 -16.79 -10.43
N LYS A 57 5.47 -16.17 -9.99
CA LYS A 57 6.25 -15.18 -10.74
C LYS A 57 5.54 -13.87 -11.06
N GLU A 58 4.37 -13.65 -10.48
CA GLU A 58 3.75 -12.32 -10.52
C GLU A 58 4.55 -11.36 -9.64
N LEU A 59 4.94 -10.22 -10.20
CA LEU A 59 5.69 -9.20 -9.49
C LEU A 59 4.78 -8.57 -8.42
N ILE A 60 5.26 -8.47 -7.19
CA ILE A 60 4.52 -7.83 -6.09
C ILE A 60 4.88 -6.34 -6.03
N VAL A 61 6.17 -6.06 -6.01
CA VAL A 61 6.73 -4.72 -5.86
C VAL A 61 8.17 -4.73 -6.33
N TYR A 62 8.67 -3.61 -6.82
CA TYR A 62 10.09 -3.41 -6.97
C TYR A 62 10.55 -2.11 -6.33
N THR A 63 11.84 -2.06 -5.99
CA THR A 63 12.48 -0.85 -5.47
C THR A 63 13.56 -0.39 -6.43
N GLU A 64 13.67 0.91 -6.60
CA GLU A 64 14.70 1.53 -7.44
C GLU A 64 15.08 2.90 -6.88
N GLY A 65 16.37 3.24 -6.94
CA GLY A 65 16.89 4.51 -6.47
C GLY A 65 18.00 5.04 -7.37
N ARG A 66 18.42 6.28 -7.14
CA ARG A 66 19.47 6.91 -7.95
C ARG A 66 20.78 6.12 -7.95
N THR A 67 21.14 5.53 -6.79
CA THR A 67 22.36 4.73 -6.60
C THR A 67 22.05 3.29 -6.18
N ALA A 68 20.79 3.00 -5.81
CA ALA A 68 20.35 1.65 -5.47
C ALA A 68 19.81 0.97 -6.73
N GLN A 69 20.39 -0.19 -7.05
CA GLN A 69 19.92 -1.00 -8.17
C GLN A 69 18.49 -1.47 -7.94
N ARG A 70 17.77 -1.72 -9.02
CA ARG A 70 16.43 -2.27 -8.99
C ARG A 70 16.44 -3.65 -8.33
N SER A 71 15.55 -3.81 -7.33
CA SER A 71 15.31 -5.07 -6.64
C SER A 71 13.85 -5.44 -6.76
N GLU A 72 13.57 -6.65 -7.23
CA GLU A 72 12.21 -7.13 -7.53
C GLU A 72 11.78 -8.23 -6.57
N PHE A 73 10.52 -8.21 -6.18
CA PHE A 73 9.92 -9.18 -5.27
C PHE A 73 8.74 -9.85 -5.95
N PHE A 74 8.82 -11.15 -6.15
CA PHE A 74 7.84 -11.95 -6.89
C PHE A 74 7.04 -12.84 -5.96
N ALA A 75 5.81 -13.13 -6.34
CA ALA A 75 4.98 -14.12 -5.69
C ALA A 75 5.48 -15.55 -6.02
N LYS A 76 5.36 -16.43 -5.03
CA LYS A 76 5.76 -17.84 -5.12
C LYS A 76 4.66 -18.72 -5.72
N GLY A 77 3.45 -18.19 -5.87
CA GLY A 77 2.29 -18.94 -6.35
C GLY A 77 1.77 -20.03 -5.40
N THR A 78 2.19 -20.00 -4.14
CA THR A 78 1.80 -20.99 -3.11
C THR A 78 0.63 -20.53 -2.25
N GLY A 79 0.06 -19.36 -2.56
CA GLY A 79 -0.99 -18.72 -1.76
C GLY A 79 -2.30 -19.50 -1.70
N ASN A 80 -3.01 -19.34 -0.59
CA ASN A 80 -4.22 -20.10 -0.27
C ASN A 80 -5.50 -19.44 -0.81
N PHE A 81 -5.43 -18.19 -1.29
CA PHE A 81 -6.60 -17.46 -1.82
C PHE A 81 -6.33 -16.85 -3.19
N ARG A 82 -5.82 -17.65 -4.13
CA ARG A 82 -5.59 -17.24 -5.53
C ARG A 82 -6.86 -17.22 -6.37
N LYS A 83 -7.94 -17.83 -5.88
CA LYS A 83 -9.27 -17.88 -6.51
C LYS A 83 -10.32 -17.34 -5.54
N GLY A 84 -11.45 -16.95 -6.06
CA GLY A 84 -12.52 -16.30 -5.29
C GLY A 84 -12.46 -14.77 -5.46
N ARG A 85 -13.57 -14.10 -5.20
CA ARG A 85 -13.65 -12.66 -5.32
C ARG A 85 -12.92 -12.01 -4.14
N LEU A 86 -12.09 -11.02 -4.45
CA LEU A 86 -11.32 -10.25 -3.46
C LEU A 86 -11.68 -8.79 -3.56
N VAL A 87 -12.04 -8.20 -2.44
CA VAL A 87 -12.22 -6.75 -2.29
C VAL A 87 -11.22 -6.25 -1.26
N VAL A 88 -10.46 -5.21 -1.59
CA VAL A 88 -9.54 -4.56 -0.66
C VAL A 88 -10.08 -3.18 -0.31
N LEU A 89 -10.28 -2.93 0.99
CA LEU A 89 -10.72 -1.63 1.48
C LEU A 89 -9.52 -0.79 1.90
N VAL A 90 -9.47 0.46 1.42
CA VAL A 90 -8.40 1.41 1.73
C VAL A 90 -8.95 2.79 2.04
N ASP A 91 -8.17 3.59 2.74
CA ASP A 91 -8.45 5.00 3.00
C ASP A 91 -7.16 5.85 2.94
N GLU A 92 -7.28 7.13 3.23
CA GLU A 92 -6.17 8.10 3.24
C GLU A 92 -5.07 7.81 4.27
N TYR A 93 -5.31 6.89 5.20
CA TYR A 93 -4.33 6.42 6.19
C TYR A 93 -3.67 5.10 5.81
N SER A 94 -4.19 4.42 4.77
CA SER A 94 -3.56 3.22 4.21
C SER A 94 -2.24 3.61 3.55
N ALA A 95 -1.10 3.11 4.09
CA ALA A 95 0.22 3.58 3.68
C ALA A 95 1.24 2.45 3.58
N SER A 96 2.30 2.66 2.78
CA SER A 96 3.50 1.81 2.74
C SER A 96 3.17 0.34 2.39
N ALA A 97 3.33 -0.61 3.33
CA ALA A 97 3.02 -2.02 3.15
C ALA A 97 1.58 -2.26 2.65
N SER A 98 0.61 -1.48 3.13
CA SER A 98 -0.78 -1.53 2.64
C SER A 98 -0.86 -1.15 1.16
N GLU A 99 -0.10 -0.15 0.73
CA GLU A 99 -0.08 0.31 -0.66
C GLU A 99 0.64 -0.69 -1.58
N ILE A 100 1.65 -1.39 -1.07
CA ILE A 100 2.33 -2.47 -1.78
C ILE A 100 1.34 -3.60 -2.09
N VAL A 101 0.62 -4.11 -1.08
CA VAL A 101 -0.36 -5.17 -1.26
C VAL A 101 -1.49 -4.74 -2.19
N THR A 102 -2.04 -3.56 -1.95
CA THR A 102 -3.16 -3.04 -2.75
C THR A 102 -2.74 -2.79 -4.19
N GLY A 103 -1.54 -2.21 -4.40
CA GLY A 103 -1.00 -1.95 -5.73
C GLY A 103 -0.76 -3.22 -6.54
N ALA A 104 -0.23 -4.27 -5.90
CA ALA A 104 -0.04 -5.56 -6.54
C ALA A 104 -1.38 -6.21 -6.92
N ILE A 105 -2.37 -6.20 -6.04
CA ILE A 105 -3.71 -6.74 -6.31
C ILE A 105 -4.38 -5.97 -7.45
N GLN A 106 -4.26 -4.65 -7.47
CA GLN A 106 -4.82 -3.79 -8.50
C GLN A 106 -4.16 -4.01 -9.87
N ASP A 107 -2.83 -4.04 -9.93
CA ASP A 107 -2.09 -4.12 -11.20
C ASP A 107 -2.21 -5.49 -11.88
N TRP A 108 -2.51 -6.54 -11.12
CA TRP A 108 -2.79 -7.87 -11.64
C TRP A 108 -4.28 -8.17 -11.84
N ASP A 109 -5.16 -7.18 -11.68
CA ASP A 109 -6.62 -7.37 -11.74
C ASP A 109 -7.12 -8.52 -10.84
N ARG A 110 -6.37 -8.78 -9.75
CA ARG A 110 -6.69 -9.90 -8.84
C ARG A 110 -7.91 -9.63 -8.00
N GLY A 111 -8.24 -8.39 -7.75
CA GLY A 111 -9.36 -7.98 -6.91
C GLY A 111 -9.73 -6.52 -7.11
N VAL A 112 -10.86 -6.13 -6.53
CA VAL A 112 -11.38 -4.77 -6.58
C VAL A 112 -10.88 -3.98 -5.39
N VAL A 113 -10.31 -2.80 -5.63
CA VAL A 113 -9.92 -1.84 -4.58
C VAL A 113 -11.02 -0.82 -4.39
N VAL A 114 -11.49 -0.67 -3.16
CA VAL A 114 -12.61 0.22 -2.81
C VAL A 114 -12.21 1.14 -1.65
N GLY A 115 -12.58 2.39 -1.73
CA GLY A 115 -12.35 3.36 -0.66
C GLY A 115 -11.87 4.71 -1.18
N ARG A 116 -10.98 5.35 -0.43
CA ARG A 116 -10.39 6.65 -0.76
C ARG A 116 -8.94 6.48 -1.18
N ARG A 117 -8.40 7.52 -1.86
CA ARG A 117 -6.99 7.56 -2.25
C ARG A 117 -6.08 7.30 -1.04
N SER A 118 -5.13 6.40 -1.19
CA SER A 118 -4.18 6.04 -0.15
C SER A 118 -3.16 7.15 0.14
N PHE A 119 -2.37 6.98 1.17
CA PHE A 119 -1.46 8.01 1.69
C PHE A 119 -0.37 8.43 0.71
N GLY A 120 0.24 7.49 0.00
CA GLY A 120 1.36 7.74 -0.92
C GLY A 120 2.73 7.71 -0.23
N LYS A 121 2.99 6.71 0.64
CA LYS A 121 4.27 6.52 1.33
C LYS A 121 5.09 5.41 0.67
N GLY A 122 5.90 5.78 -0.31
CA GLY A 122 6.67 4.87 -1.14
C GLY A 122 8.19 4.99 -1.02
N LEU A 123 8.73 5.42 0.13
CA LEU A 123 10.18 5.58 0.34
C LEU A 123 10.78 4.36 1.04
N VAL A 124 11.89 3.86 0.50
CA VAL A 124 12.76 2.88 1.14
C VAL A 124 13.79 3.63 1.97
N GLN A 125 13.74 3.44 3.28
CA GLN A 125 14.65 4.09 4.22
C GLN A 125 15.55 3.04 4.89
N ARG A 126 16.85 3.31 4.94
CA ARG A 126 17.82 2.51 5.67
C ARG A 126 18.34 3.28 6.89
N PRO A 127 18.28 2.67 8.07
CA PRO A 127 18.95 3.24 9.24
C PRO A 127 20.46 3.12 9.07
N ILE A 128 21.19 4.15 9.50
CA ILE A 128 22.64 4.20 9.56
C ILE A 128 23.00 4.67 10.96
N ASP A 129 23.66 3.81 11.71
CA ASP A 129 24.13 4.12 13.04
C ASP A 129 25.39 5.01 12.96
N LEU A 130 25.47 6.01 13.82
CA LEU A 130 26.59 6.93 13.92
C LEU A 130 27.48 6.58 15.14
N PRO A 131 28.78 6.98 15.13
CA PRO A 131 29.72 6.62 16.21
C PRO A 131 29.33 7.11 17.61
N ASP A 132 28.51 8.15 17.69
CA ASP A 132 28.00 8.72 18.94
C ASP A 132 26.75 8.00 19.49
N GLY A 133 26.31 6.90 18.85
CA GLY A 133 25.12 6.14 19.20
C GLY A 133 23.81 6.73 18.64
N SER A 134 23.87 7.85 17.93
CA SER A 134 22.71 8.36 17.19
C SER A 134 22.49 7.60 15.89
N MET A 135 21.31 7.79 15.28
CA MET A 135 20.95 7.11 14.03
C MET A 135 20.33 8.09 13.05
N ILE A 136 20.73 8.00 11.79
CA ILE A 136 20.04 8.67 10.68
C ILE A 136 19.25 7.66 9.84
N ARG A 137 18.09 8.07 9.33
CA ARG A 137 17.31 7.30 8.36
C ARG A 137 17.46 7.94 6.98
N LEU A 138 18.23 7.28 6.12
CA LEU A 138 18.49 7.75 4.77
C LEU A 138 17.53 7.10 3.78
N THR A 139 16.85 7.91 2.98
CA THR A 139 16.09 7.43 1.82
C THR A 139 17.04 6.99 0.72
N ILE A 140 16.95 5.73 0.31
CA ILE A 140 17.85 5.11 -0.67
C ILE A 140 17.14 4.72 -1.97
N ALA A 141 15.83 4.48 -1.94
CA ALA A 141 15.04 4.05 -3.09
C ALA A 141 13.57 4.42 -2.91
N ARG A 142 12.78 4.19 -3.96
CA ARG A 142 11.32 4.27 -3.96
C ARG A 142 10.71 2.91 -4.26
N TYR A 143 9.49 2.69 -3.79
CA TYR A 143 8.67 1.55 -4.13
C TYR A 143 7.83 1.83 -5.37
N TYR A 144 7.75 0.83 -6.23
CA TYR A 144 6.96 0.86 -7.46
C TYR A 144 6.06 -0.39 -7.54
N THR A 145 4.85 -0.21 -8.02
CA THR A 145 3.90 -1.29 -8.27
C THR A 145 4.31 -2.11 -9.50
N PRO A 146 3.75 -3.29 -9.74
CA PRO A 146 4.04 -4.11 -10.91
C PRO A 146 3.95 -3.37 -12.24
N ALA A 147 2.96 -2.50 -12.40
CA ALA A 147 2.76 -1.68 -13.61
C ALA A 147 3.72 -0.46 -13.69
N GLY A 148 4.64 -0.29 -12.74
CA GLY A 148 5.63 0.78 -12.75
C GLY A 148 5.18 2.10 -12.13
N ARG A 149 4.03 2.13 -11.46
CA ARG A 149 3.57 3.33 -10.75
C ARG A 149 4.40 3.54 -9.48
N CYS A 150 4.90 4.76 -9.28
CA CYS A 150 5.59 5.11 -8.04
C CYS A 150 4.56 5.26 -6.91
N ILE A 151 4.72 4.51 -5.82
CA ILE A 151 3.85 4.62 -4.64
C ILE A 151 4.03 5.96 -3.94
N GLN A 152 5.25 6.54 -4.00
CA GLN A 152 5.52 7.81 -3.35
C GLN A 152 4.76 8.96 -4.01
N LYS A 153 3.91 9.62 -3.24
CA LYS A 153 3.26 10.86 -3.65
C LYS A 153 4.31 11.92 -3.98
N PRO A 154 4.20 12.64 -5.10
CA PRO A 154 5.10 13.75 -5.41
C PRO A 154 5.09 14.80 -4.30
N TYR A 155 6.26 15.35 -3.97
CA TYR A 155 6.35 16.53 -3.13
C TYR A 155 5.98 17.76 -3.98
N ASP A 156 5.04 18.58 -3.49
CA ASP A 156 4.71 19.84 -4.16
C ASP A 156 5.90 20.78 -4.05
N SER A 157 6.54 21.08 -5.17
CA SER A 157 7.69 21.98 -5.27
C SER A 157 7.41 23.43 -4.81
N THR A 158 6.13 23.78 -4.63
CA THR A 158 5.68 25.10 -4.16
C THR A 158 5.48 25.19 -2.64
N ALA A 159 5.45 24.05 -1.92
CA ALA A 159 5.24 24.01 -0.47
C ALA A 159 6.54 23.98 0.33
N ASP A 160 7.66 23.57 -0.27
CA ASP A 160 8.93 23.36 0.43
C ASP A 160 9.72 24.66 0.74
N THR A 161 9.26 25.82 0.24
CA THR A 161 9.96 27.09 0.48
C THR A 161 9.52 27.82 1.76
N LYS A 162 8.54 27.29 2.50
CA LYS A 162 8.16 27.81 3.83
C LYS A 162 8.49 26.80 4.90
N LEU A 163 9.78 26.76 5.18
CA LEU A 163 10.38 25.94 6.21
C LEU A 163 9.97 26.41 7.61
N SER A 164 9.91 25.40 8.51
CA SER A 164 9.92 25.49 9.97
C SER A 164 8.63 25.91 10.66
N GLY A 165 7.81 24.90 10.92
CA GLY A 165 6.78 24.92 11.96
C GLY A 165 6.33 23.50 12.23
N ARG A 166 6.89 22.90 13.28
CA ARG A 166 6.45 21.58 13.78
C ARG A 166 4.96 21.62 14.11
N ASN A 167 4.23 20.59 13.69
CA ASN A 167 2.82 20.28 13.99
C ASN A 167 1.75 20.79 13.02
N SER A 168 1.74 20.28 11.77
CA SER A 168 0.55 20.49 10.92
C SER A 168 0.33 19.40 9.86
N ASP A 169 1.01 18.25 9.94
CA ASP A 169 1.00 17.30 8.80
C ASP A 169 -0.34 16.59 8.59
N SER A 170 -1.11 16.32 9.64
CA SER A 170 -2.40 15.64 9.52
C SER A 170 -3.51 16.56 9.00
N GLU A 171 -3.61 17.79 9.50
CA GLU A 171 -4.64 18.74 9.06
C GLU A 171 -4.41 19.29 7.65
N ASN A 172 -3.14 19.51 7.26
CA ASN A 172 -2.78 19.93 5.91
C ASN A 172 -3.03 18.82 4.87
N ASN A 173 -2.75 17.56 5.21
CA ASN A 173 -3.04 16.43 4.34
C ASN A 173 -4.55 16.25 4.14
N GLN A 174 -5.37 16.43 5.19
CA GLN A 174 -6.82 16.37 5.08
C GLN A 174 -7.39 17.50 4.22
N LYS A 175 -6.89 18.72 4.36
CA LYS A 175 -7.30 19.87 3.53
C LYS A 175 -6.93 19.67 2.06
N LYS A 176 -5.70 19.21 1.78
CA LYS A 176 -5.25 18.89 0.40
C LYS A 176 -6.05 17.74 -0.22
N TYR A 177 -6.35 16.71 0.57
CA TYR A 177 -7.21 15.61 0.15
C TYR A 177 -8.61 16.10 -0.23
N ASN A 178 -9.22 16.90 0.63
CA ASN A 178 -10.55 17.45 0.37
C ASN A 178 -10.57 18.36 -0.86
N GLN A 179 -9.50 19.14 -1.08
CA GLN A 179 -9.37 19.99 -2.28
C GLN A 179 -9.21 19.14 -3.55
N ASP A 180 -8.35 18.10 -3.53
CA ASP A 180 -8.19 17.16 -4.65
C ASP A 180 -9.52 16.46 -4.98
N LEU A 181 -10.29 16.08 -3.95
CA LEU A 181 -11.61 15.47 -4.12
C LEU A 181 -12.60 16.44 -4.80
N ILE A 182 -12.61 17.70 -4.37
CA ILE A 182 -13.45 18.75 -4.96
C ILE A 182 -13.03 19.01 -6.42
N ASP A 183 -11.75 19.10 -6.68
CA ASP A 183 -11.21 19.34 -8.01
C ASP A 183 -11.55 18.20 -8.98
N ARG A 184 -11.48 16.95 -8.51
CA ARG A 184 -11.86 15.75 -9.28
C ARG A 184 -13.37 15.68 -9.51
N PHE A 185 -14.17 16.05 -8.51
CA PHE A 185 -15.61 16.17 -8.66
C PHE A 185 -15.97 17.20 -9.71
N ASN A 186 -15.35 18.39 -9.66
CA ASN A 186 -15.57 19.47 -10.60
C ASN A 186 -15.13 19.12 -12.04
N ARG A 187 -14.11 18.24 -12.20
CA ARG A 187 -13.70 17.71 -13.51
C ARG A 187 -14.57 16.55 -14.00
N GLY A 188 -15.55 16.12 -13.21
CA GLY A 188 -16.43 15.00 -13.55
C GLY A 188 -15.80 13.61 -13.40
N GLU A 189 -14.59 13.50 -12.87
CA GLU A 189 -13.86 12.23 -12.70
C GLU A 189 -14.53 11.28 -11.72
N LEU A 190 -15.30 11.82 -10.76
CA LEU A 190 -16.02 11.02 -9.77
C LEU A 190 -17.42 10.58 -10.20
N MET A 191 -17.88 11.07 -11.36
CA MET A 191 -19.21 10.75 -11.91
C MET A 191 -19.19 9.62 -12.93
N ASN A 192 -18.01 9.20 -13.39
CA ASN A 192 -17.85 8.04 -14.25
C ASN A 192 -17.84 6.76 -13.41
N ALA A 193 -18.77 5.86 -13.72
CA ALA A 193 -19.05 4.63 -12.98
C ALA A 193 -17.96 3.54 -13.04
N ASP A 194 -16.74 3.87 -13.43
CA ASP A 194 -15.58 2.99 -13.29
C ASP A 194 -15.05 3.07 -11.86
N LEU A 195 -15.79 2.43 -10.95
CA LEU A 195 -15.44 2.28 -9.54
C LEU A 195 -14.14 1.47 -9.29
N SER A 196 -13.49 1.00 -10.36
CA SER A 196 -12.24 0.22 -10.27
C SER A 196 -10.97 1.07 -10.21
N LEU A 197 -11.06 2.39 -10.37
CA LEU A 197 -9.90 3.28 -10.50
C LEU A 197 -9.66 4.16 -9.28
N ILE A 198 -9.43 3.56 -8.13
CA ILE A 198 -8.72 4.24 -7.06
C ILE A 198 -7.23 4.15 -7.40
N HIS A 199 -6.69 5.26 -7.93
CA HIS A 199 -5.27 5.35 -8.18
C HIS A 199 -4.50 5.38 -6.85
N ILE A 200 -3.70 4.36 -6.62
CA ILE A 200 -2.57 4.43 -5.69
C ILE A 200 -1.55 5.34 -6.37
N SER A 201 -1.25 6.45 -5.74
CA SER A 201 -0.25 7.41 -6.26
C SER A 201 1.13 6.88 -6.10
#